data_b906aad7a6af5b87b658c11465eaa5c4
#
_entry.id   b906aad7a6af5b87b658c11465eaa5c4
#
_cell.length_a   1.000
_cell.length_b   1.000
_cell.length_c   1.000
_cell.angle_alpha   90.00
_cell.angle_beta   90.00
_cell.angle_gamma   90.00
#
_symmetry.space_group_name_H-M   'P 1'
#
loop_
_entity.id
_entity.type
_entity.pdbx_description
1 polymer ?
#
loop_
_entity_poly.entity_id
_entity_poly.type
_entity_poly.pdbx_seq_one_letter_code
_entity_poly.pdbx_strand_id
1 'polypeptide(L)'
;MRQMDKSAIIDTLQEQGGFITTGEVKSRGEYEQLRRAAEAGTVMRLRKGIYAECSALANNMIDVERIVPHGILCLYSAFAYYGLSTQVPSATCVAIEAKRKVRLPDYPPIDLYYWKKENLEFGIISRNISGYDVRITDIERTVCDAVKYRNKIGLDVCGEVIDSYLKKEDRNISLLHEYALSLIHI
;
A
#
# COMPACT_ATOMS: atom_id res chain seq x y z
N MET A 1 -26.80 30.16 13.76
CA MET A 1 -27.55 29.18 12.95
C MET A 1 -26.77 28.91 11.67
N ARG A 2 -25.97 27.85 11.59
CA ARG A 2 -25.34 27.21 10.40
C ARG A 2 -24.28 26.23 10.85
N GLN A 3 -24.72 25.15 11.50
CA GLN A 3 -23.83 24.03 11.95
C GLN A 3 -24.19 22.72 11.23
N MET A 4 -25.03 22.78 10.17
CA MET A 4 -25.54 21.58 9.48
C MET A 4 -24.79 21.19 8.21
N ASP A 5 -23.80 21.99 7.72
CA ASP A 5 -23.15 21.68 6.43
C ASP A 5 -21.79 20.97 6.52
N LYS A 6 -21.28 20.74 7.73
CA LYS A 6 -19.99 19.99 7.91
C LYS A 6 -20.16 18.47 7.84
N SER A 7 -21.38 17.98 8.07
CA SER A 7 -21.70 16.56 8.20
C SER A 7 -21.69 15.84 6.85
N ALA A 8 -22.31 16.39 5.81
CA ALA A 8 -22.57 15.64 4.58
C ALA A 8 -21.33 15.13 3.82
N ILE A 9 -20.26 15.92 3.74
CA ILE A 9 -19.05 15.49 3.02
C ILE A 9 -18.21 14.52 3.86
N ILE A 10 -18.23 14.65 5.18
CA ILE A 10 -17.56 13.73 6.10
C ILE A 10 -18.31 12.40 6.14
N ASP A 11 -19.63 12.43 6.17
CA ASP A 11 -20.46 11.22 6.11
C ASP A 11 -20.23 10.47 4.79
N THR A 12 -20.17 11.19 3.65
CA THR A 12 -19.84 10.59 2.35
C THR A 12 -18.42 9.99 2.33
N LEU A 13 -17.44 10.67 2.95
CA LEU A 13 -16.09 10.16 3.11
C LEU A 13 -16.07 8.85 3.92
N GLN A 14 -16.80 8.80 5.03
CA GLN A 14 -16.87 7.63 5.90
C GLN A 14 -17.56 6.45 5.21
N GLU A 15 -18.64 6.69 4.47
CA GLU A 15 -19.30 5.67 3.65
C GLU A 15 -18.40 5.10 2.56
N GLN A 16 -17.43 5.88 2.08
CA GLN A 16 -16.46 5.47 1.06
C GLN A 16 -15.10 5.04 1.65
N GLY A 17 -15.07 4.65 2.92
CA GLY A 17 -13.84 4.16 3.56
C GLY A 17 -12.81 5.25 3.87
N GLY A 18 -13.25 6.51 4.00
CA GLY A 18 -12.39 7.63 4.36
C GLY A 18 -11.65 8.30 3.19
N PHE A 19 -11.94 7.92 1.94
CA PHE A 19 -11.34 8.50 0.73
C PHE A 19 -12.41 9.00 -0.22
N ILE A 20 -12.14 10.10 -0.92
CA ILE A 20 -12.99 10.61 -1.98
C ILE A 20 -12.16 11.17 -3.13
N THR A 21 -12.61 10.92 -4.37
CA THR A 21 -12.05 11.55 -5.56
C THR A 21 -12.93 12.74 -6.00
N THR A 22 -12.32 13.73 -6.65
CA THR A 22 -13.09 14.86 -7.21
C THR A 22 -14.08 14.42 -8.29
N GLY A 23 -13.90 13.23 -8.90
CA GLY A 23 -14.87 12.66 -9.83
C GLY A 23 -16.14 12.09 -9.16
N GLU A 24 -16.05 11.76 -7.87
CA GLU A 24 -17.17 11.26 -7.05
C GLU A 24 -17.98 12.39 -6.40
N VAL A 25 -17.44 13.61 -6.42
CA VAL A 25 -18.10 14.83 -5.94
C VAL A 25 -19.21 15.22 -6.90
N LYS A 26 -20.46 15.21 -6.45
CA LYS A 26 -21.65 15.38 -7.31
C LYS A 26 -21.99 16.84 -7.63
N SER A 27 -21.50 17.78 -6.83
CA SER A 27 -21.84 19.19 -6.96
C SER A 27 -20.68 20.13 -6.65
N ARG A 28 -20.76 21.37 -7.18
CA ARG A 28 -19.81 22.43 -6.84
C ARG A 28 -19.83 22.78 -5.34
N GLY A 29 -20.98 22.65 -4.69
CA GLY A 29 -21.15 22.90 -3.25
C GLY A 29 -20.37 21.87 -2.42
N GLU A 30 -20.45 20.60 -2.77
CA GLU A 30 -19.67 19.53 -2.12
C GLU A 30 -18.15 19.71 -2.34
N TYR A 31 -17.73 20.15 -3.53
CA TYR A 31 -16.33 20.46 -3.78
C TYR A 31 -15.81 21.60 -2.90
N GLU A 32 -16.58 22.67 -2.72
CA GLU A 32 -16.22 23.76 -1.81
C GLU A 32 -16.19 23.31 -0.34
N GLN A 33 -17.10 22.42 0.08
CA GLN A 33 -17.06 21.81 1.41
C GLN A 33 -15.79 20.96 1.60
N LEU A 34 -15.43 20.14 0.61
CA LEU A 34 -14.21 19.33 0.62
C LEU A 34 -12.96 20.21 0.73
N ARG A 35 -12.92 21.31 -0.02
CA ARG A 35 -11.83 22.28 0.06
C ARG A 35 -11.72 22.92 1.44
N ARG A 36 -12.83 23.34 2.02
CA ARG A 36 -12.87 23.91 3.39
C ARG A 36 -12.48 22.89 4.45
N ALA A 37 -12.88 21.64 4.30
CA ALA A 37 -12.45 20.54 5.18
C ALA A 37 -10.95 20.30 5.09
N ALA A 38 -10.37 20.42 3.91
CA ALA A 38 -8.92 20.34 3.72
C ALA A 38 -8.17 21.54 4.32
N GLU A 39 -8.70 22.77 4.16
CA GLU A 39 -8.16 23.98 4.80
C GLU A 39 -8.26 23.92 6.35
N ALA A 40 -9.31 23.26 6.88
CA ALA A 40 -9.49 23.04 8.31
C ALA A 40 -8.67 21.87 8.87
N GLY A 41 -7.96 21.11 8.03
CA GLY A 41 -7.14 19.98 8.45
C GLY A 41 -7.92 18.72 8.87
N THR A 42 -9.22 18.64 8.63
CA THR A 42 -10.04 17.44 8.87
C THR A 42 -9.91 16.42 7.74
N VAL A 43 -9.60 16.91 6.55
CA VAL A 43 -9.36 16.12 5.34
C VAL A 43 -8.01 16.52 4.76
N MET A 44 -7.21 15.55 4.33
CA MET A 44 -5.93 15.76 3.69
C MET A 44 -6.05 15.50 2.18
N ARG A 45 -5.46 16.40 1.39
CA ARG A 45 -5.34 16.19 -0.05
C ARG A 45 -4.10 15.34 -0.32
N LEU A 46 -4.30 14.09 -0.72
CA LEU A 46 -3.20 13.15 -0.99
C LEU A 46 -2.51 13.45 -2.32
N ARG A 47 -3.31 13.76 -3.35
CA ARG A 47 -2.82 14.22 -4.67
C ARG A 47 -3.92 15.02 -5.38
N LYS A 48 -3.63 15.53 -6.58
CA LYS A 48 -4.64 16.23 -7.38
C LYS A 48 -5.87 15.33 -7.59
N GLY A 49 -6.99 15.75 -7.02
CA GLY A 49 -8.26 15.07 -7.17
C GLY A 49 -8.53 13.93 -6.18
N ILE A 50 -7.63 13.64 -5.21
CA ILE A 50 -7.86 12.62 -4.18
C ILE A 50 -7.69 13.24 -2.80
N TYR A 51 -8.67 13.00 -1.95
CA TYR A 51 -8.72 13.49 -0.57
C TYR A 51 -9.00 12.31 0.37
N ALA A 52 -8.47 12.37 1.59
CA ALA A 52 -8.70 11.39 2.63
C ALA A 52 -9.00 12.06 3.96
N GLU A 53 -9.84 11.43 4.78
CA GLU A 53 -10.05 11.82 6.16
C GLU A 53 -8.81 11.52 6.99
N CYS A 54 -8.38 12.46 7.85
CA CYS A 54 -7.18 12.27 8.66
C CYS A 54 -7.28 11.08 9.62
N SER A 55 -8.49 10.74 10.09
CA SER A 55 -8.75 9.56 10.92
C SER A 55 -8.52 8.24 10.16
N ALA A 56 -8.89 8.17 8.89
CA ALA A 56 -8.66 6.99 8.04
C ALA A 56 -7.17 6.77 7.79
N LEU A 57 -6.39 7.84 7.66
CA LEU A 57 -4.94 7.77 7.50
C LEU A 57 -4.21 7.32 8.78
N ALA A 58 -4.74 7.66 9.96
CA ALA A 58 -4.16 7.26 11.24
C ALA A 58 -4.22 5.74 11.49
N ASN A 59 -5.12 5.03 10.82
CA ASN A 59 -5.27 3.58 10.96
C ASN A 59 -4.29 2.75 10.12
N ASN A 60 -3.23 3.34 9.53
CA ASN A 60 -2.21 2.72 8.69
C ASN A 60 -2.77 1.94 7.47
N MET A 61 -4.06 2.07 7.18
CA MET A 61 -4.73 1.36 6.09
C MET A 61 -4.92 2.33 4.93
N ILE A 62 -4.00 2.19 3.98
CA ILE A 62 -3.96 3.04 2.80
C ILE A 62 -4.63 2.30 1.66
N ASP A 63 -5.59 2.93 1.00
CA ASP A 63 -6.03 2.47 -0.32
C ASP A 63 -4.89 2.66 -1.34
N VAL A 64 -4.01 1.66 -1.37
CA VAL A 64 -2.84 1.67 -2.25
C VAL A 64 -3.25 1.80 -3.70
N GLU A 65 -4.37 1.19 -4.10
CA GLU A 65 -4.85 1.24 -5.48
C GLU A 65 -5.25 2.66 -5.90
N ARG A 66 -5.85 3.45 -5.00
CA ARG A 66 -6.18 4.85 -5.29
C ARG A 66 -4.96 5.76 -5.36
N ILE A 67 -3.96 5.52 -4.52
CA ILE A 67 -2.74 6.34 -4.47
C ILE A 67 -1.76 5.94 -5.56
N VAL A 68 -1.52 4.64 -5.70
CA VAL A 68 -0.61 4.04 -6.69
C VAL A 68 -1.37 2.96 -7.45
N PRO A 69 -2.25 3.31 -8.41
CA PRO A 69 -3.03 2.34 -9.17
C PRO A 69 -2.14 1.21 -9.71
N HIS A 70 -2.59 -0.05 -9.60
CA HIS A 70 -1.83 -1.25 -9.96
C HIS A 70 -0.50 -1.43 -9.22
N GLY A 71 -0.32 -0.75 -8.09
CA GLY A 71 0.81 -0.95 -7.18
C GLY A 71 0.72 -2.32 -6.49
N ILE A 72 1.86 -2.88 -6.12
CA ILE A 72 1.96 -4.16 -5.44
C ILE A 72 2.65 -3.93 -4.11
N LEU A 73 1.98 -4.27 -3.00
CA LEU A 73 2.61 -4.28 -1.68
C LEU A 73 3.76 -5.29 -1.66
N CYS A 74 4.93 -4.86 -1.19
CA CYS A 74 6.14 -5.67 -1.19
C CYS A 74 7.02 -5.38 0.02
N LEU A 75 8.09 -6.14 0.19
CA LEU A 75 9.11 -5.97 1.24
C LEU A 75 8.47 -5.72 2.62
N TYR A 76 8.84 -4.63 3.31
CA TYR A 76 8.37 -4.38 4.68
C TYR A 76 6.85 -4.39 4.83
N SER A 77 6.10 -3.93 3.84
CA SER A 77 4.63 -4.01 3.87
C SER A 77 4.13 -5.46 3.79
N ALA A 78 4.77 -6.29 2.96
CA ALA A 78 4.45 -7.71 2.88
C ALA A 78 4.99 -8.48 4.11
N PHE A 79 6.19 -8.13 4.64
CA PHE A 79 6.71 -8.73 5.88
C PHE A 79 5.74 -8.51 7.04
N ALA A 80 5.25 -7.28 7.20
CA ALA A 80 4.27 -6.95 8.24
C ALA A 80 2.95 -7.71 8.06
N TYR A 81 2.44 -7.80 6.82
CA TYR A 81 1.21 -8.54 6.53
C TYR A 81 1.31 -10.01 6.87
N TYR A 82 2.43 -10.67 6.53
CA TYR A 82 2.65 -12.10 6.82
C TYR A 82 3.23 -12.38 8.21
N GLY A 83 3.56 -11.36 8.99
CA GLY A 83 4.22 -11.50 10.29
C GLY A 83 5.61 -12.12 10.17
N LEU A 84 6.38 -11.74 9.14
CA LEU A 84 7.72 -12.27 8.87
C LEU A 84 8.84 -11.48 9.55
N SER A 85 8.56 -10.26 10.01
CA SER A 85 9.52 -9.42 10.71
C SER A 85 8.84 -8.63 11.82
N THR A 86 9.59 -8.34 12.86
CA THR A 86 9.19 -7.44 13.96
C THR A 86 9.35 -5.97 13.63
N GLN A 87 10.00 -5.66 12.51
CA GLN A 87 10.20 -4.29 12.05
C GLN A 87 8.88 -3.65 11.63
N VAL A 88 8.57 -2.50 12.22
CA VAL A 88 7.41 -1.70 11.82
C VAL A 88 7.82 -0.82 10.65
N PRO A 89 7.18 -0.95 9.47
CA PRO A 89 7.53 -0.13 8.32
C PRO A 89 7.22 1.35 8.57
N SER A 90 8.18 2.22 8.30
CA SER A 90 8.02 3.69 8.37
C SER A 90 7.27 4.25 7.15
N ALA A 91 7.21 3.49 6.07
CA ALA A 91 6.53 3.83 4.82
C ALA A 91 5.89 2.59 4.20
N THR A 92 4.84 2.79 3.41
CA THR A 92 4.25 1.70 2.63
C THR A 92 5.13 1.37 1.44
N CYS A 93 5.66 0.14 1.40
CA CYS A 93 6.51 -0.34 0.31
C CYS A 93 5.65 -0.84 -0.85
N VAL A 94 5.76 -0.18 -2.00
CA VAL A 94 4.94 -0.48 -3.19
C VAL A 94 5.82 -0.67 -4.41
N ALA A 95 5.71 -1.82 -5.06
CA ALA A 95 6.37 -2.09 -6.33
C ALA A 95 5.51 -1.61 -7.51
N ILE A 96 6.18 -1.01 -8.49
CA ILE A 96 5.59 -0.56 -9.77
C ILE A 96 6.53 -0.90 -10.92
N GLU A 97 6.02 -0.84 -12.15
CA GLU A 97 6.84 -1.03 -13.34
C GLU A 97 7.93 0.05 -13.46
N ALA A 98 9.15 -0.37 -13.81
CA ALA A 98 10.36 0.48 -13.84
C ALA A 98 10.23 1.75 -14.73
N LYS A 99 9.40 1.71 -15.78
CA LYS A 99 9.19 2.84 -16.69
C LYS A 99 8.07 3.78 -16.24
N ARG A 100 7.34 3.41 -15.18
CA ARG A 100 6.16 4.14 -14.74
C ARG A 100 6.56 5.33 -13.87
N LYS A 101 5.93 6.48 -14.12
CA LYS A 101 6.06 7.68 -13.28
C LYS A 101 4.78 7.84 -12.46
N VAL A 102 4.92 7.92 -11.13
CA VAL A 102 3.82 8.17 -10.19
C VAL A 102 4.16 9.42 -9.38
N ARG A 103 3.18 10.30 -9.21
CA ARG A 103 3.28 11.40 -8.26
C ARG A 103 2.72 10.91 -6.92
N LEU A 104 3.58 10.83 -5.93
CA LEU A 104 3.19 10.47 -4.59
C LEU A 104 2.64 11.69 -3.84
N PRO A 105 1.75 11.49 -2.87
CA PRO A 105 1.38 12.50 -1.88
C PRO A 105 2.52 12.73 -0.89
N ASP A 106 2.45 13.84 -0.15
CA ASP A 106 3.37 14.09 0.95
C ASP A 106 3.09 13.15 2.15
N TYR A 107 1.85 12.68 2.26
CA TYR A 107 1.41 11.72 3.26
C TYR A 107 0.29 10.83 2.66
N PRO A 108 0.24 9.53 2.99
CA PRO A 108 1.17 8.76 3.82
C PRO A 108 2.51 8.50 3.11
N PRO A 109 3.59 8.24 3.83
CA PRO A 109 4.88 7.96 3.23
C PRO A 109 4.82 6.65 2.42
N ILE A 110 5.28 6.70 1.19
CA ILE A 110 5.31 5.55 0.26
C ILE A 110 6.70 5.42 -0.33
N ASP A 111 7.29 4.24 -0.18
CA ASP A 111 8.55 3.85 -0.80
C ASP A 111 8.27 3.08 -2.09
N LEU A 112 8.66 3.64 -3.23
CA LEU A 112 8.50 2.98 -4.53
C LEU A 112 9.68 2.09 -4.86
N TYR A 113 9.35 0.86 -5.26
CA TYR A 113 10.27 -0.13 -5.80
C TYR A 113 9.98 -0.33 -7.29
N TYR A 114 10.99 -0.11 -8.12
CA TYR A 114 10.85 -0.18 -9.57
C TYR A 114 11.25 -1.57 -10.06
N TRP A 115 10.28 -2.32 -10.56
CA TRP A 115 10.48 -3.67 -11.04
C TRP A 115 10.36 -3.76 -12.56
N LYS A 116 11.09 -4.70 -13.16
CA LYS A 116 10.87 -5.07 -14.55
C LYS A 116 9.48 -5.70 -14.69
N LYS A 117 8.89 -5.61 -15.86
CA LYS A 117 7.53 -6.12 -16.13
C LYS A 117 7.40 -7.60 -15.77
N GLU A 118 8.40 -8.39 -16.12
CA GLU A 118 8.44 -9.83 -15.85
C GLU A 118 8.32 -10.14 -14.34
N ASN A 119 8.88 -9.28 -13.49
CA ASN A 119 8.81 -9.40 -12.03
C ASN A 119 7.45 -9.03 -11.43
N LEU A 120 6.56 -8.41 -12.20
CA LEU A 120 5.21 -8.03 -11.77
C LEU A 120 4.15 -9.07 -12.15
N GLU A 121 4.53 -10.17 -12.79
CA GLU A 121 3.61 -11.16 -13.36
C GLU A 121 3.51 -12.44 -12.53
N PHE A 122 4.49 -12.74 -11.64
CA PHE A 122 4.48 -13.96 -10.83
C PHE A 122 4.57 -13.68 -9.33
N GLY A 123 4.00 -14.59 -8.53
CA GLY A 123 4.00 -14.47 -7.07
C GLY A 123 3.22 -13.26 -6.57
N ILE A 124 2.20 -12.82 -7.32
CA ILE A 124 1.34 -11.68 -6.96
C ILE A 124 -0.07 -12.19 -6.76
N ILE A 125 -0.65 -11.84 -5.62
CA ILE A 125 -2.02 -12.21 -5.25
C ILE A 125 -2.83 -10.97 -4.89
N SER A 126 -4.14 -11.07 -5.01
CA SER A 126 -5.08 -10.07 -4.50
C SER A 126 -5.56 -10.47 -3.11
N ARG A 127 -5.59 -9.52 -2.20
CA ARG A 127 -6.09 -9.69 -0.82
C ARG A 127 -6.96 -8.51 -0.43
N ASN A 128 -8.03 -8.79 0.31
CA ASN A 128 -8.75 -7.74 1.01
C ASN A 128 -8.06 -7.48 2.35
N ILE A 129 -7.51 -6.28 2.50
CA ILE A 129 -6.82 -5.85 3.72
C ILE A 129 -7.58 -4.64 4.26
N SER A 130 -8.23 -4.82 5.41
CA SER A 130 -9.04 -3.79 6.09
C SER A 130 -10.06 -3.09 5.19
N GLY A 131 -10.72 -3.86 4.33
CA GLY A 131 -11.76 -3.38 3.42
C GLY A 131 -11.26 -2.89 2.06
N TYR A 132 -9.94 -2.89 1.82
CA TYR A 132 -9.35 -2.51 0.54
C TYR A 132 -8.81 -3.73 -0.22
N ASP A 133 -9.16 -3.84 -1.49
CA ASP A 133 -8.59 -4.85 -2.37
C ASP A 133 -7.21 -4.38 -2.83
N VAL A 134 -6.18 -5.07 -2.38
CA VAL A 134 -4.79 -4.74 -2.68
C VAL A 134 -4.08 -5.90 -3.36
N ARG A 135 -3.15 -5.59 -4.22
CA ARG A 135 -2.20 -6.55 -4.78
C ARG A 135 -0.99 -6.62 -3.86
N ILE A 136 -0.55 -7.82 -3.55
CA ILE A 136 0.59 -8.06 -2.65
C ILE A 136 1.39 -9.25 -3.17
N THR A 137 2.69 -9.28 -2.91
CA THR A 137 3.50 -10.49 -3.14
C THR A 137 2.99 -11.62 -2.25
N ASP A 138 2.90 -12.86 -2.77
CA ASP A 138 2.67 -14.03 -1.92
C ASP A 138 3.85 -14.26 -0.96
N ILE A 139 3.68 -15.18 -0.02
CA ILE A 139 4.66 -15.34 1.06
C ILE A 139 6.01 -15.86 0.54
N GLU A 140 6.04 -16.80 -0.41
CA GLU A 140 7.25 -17.35 -1.00
C GLU A 140 7.99 -16.30 -1.82
N ARG A 141 7.25 -15.53 -2.62
CA ARG A 141 7.81 -14.40 -3.34
C ARG A 141 8.37 -13.34 -2.40
N THR A 142 7.68 -13.07 -1.30
CA THR A 142 8.11 -12.10 -0.29
C THR A 142 9.45 -12.50 0.33
N VAL A 143 9.67 -13.79 0.61
CA VAL A 143 10.95 -14.31 1.11
C VAL A 143 12.04 -14.17 0.05
N CYS A 144 11.77 -14.51 -1.19
CA CYS A 144 12.72 -14.33 -2.30
C CYS A 144 13.11 -12.86 -2.48
N ASP A 145 12.15 -11.95 -2.36
CA ASP A 145 12.43 -10.51 -2.44
C ASP A 145 13.27 -10.03 -1.25
N ALA A 146 13.11 -10.58 -0.04
CA ALA A 146 13.98 -10.28 1.10
C ALA A 146 15.43 -10.65 0.79
N VAL A 147 15.68 -11.83 0.21
CA VAL A 147 17.02 -12.25 -0.20
C VAL A 147 17.57 -11.36 -1.31
N LYS A 148 16.76 -11.03 -2.31
CA LYS A 148 17.15 -10.16 -3.42
C LYS A 148 17.53 -8.76 -2.94
N TYR A 149 16.80 -8.21 -1.99
CA TYR A 149 17.00 -6.86 -1.44
C TYR A 149 17.82 -6.83 -0.15
N ARG A 150 18.49 -7.94 0.25
CA ARG A 150 19.22 -8.05 1.52
C ARG A 150 20.21 -6.92 1.80
N ASN A 151 20.85 -6.38 0.76
CA ASN A 151 21.78 -5.26 0.90
C ASN A 151 21.06 -3.92 1.18
N LYS A 152 19.77 -3.82 0.87
CA LYS A 152 18.95 -2.63 1.10
C LYS A 152 18.19 -2.71 2.43
N ILE A 153 17.70 -3.88 2.78
CA ILE A 153 16.90 -4.10 4.00
C ILE A 153 17.75 -4.48 5.22
N GLY A 154 19.00 -4.92 5.02
CA GLY A 154 19.89 -5.47 6.04
C GLY A 154 19.87 -7.00 6.08
N LEU A 155 21.00 -7.60 6.43
CA LEU A 155 21.14 -9.06 6.55
C LEU A 155 20.37 -9.61 7.76
N ASP A 156 20.27 -8.84 8.82
CA ASP A 156 19.52 -9.14 10.04
C ASP A 156 18.02 -9.28 9.74
N VAL A 157 17.42 -8.32 9.03
CA VAL A 157 16.01 -8.40 8.61
C VAL A 157 15.80 -9.54 7.62
N CYS A 158 16.73 -9.76 6.68
CA CYS A 158 16.64 -10.87 5.74
C CYS A 158 16.66 -12.22 6.49
N GLY A 159 17.54 -12.38 7.48
CA GLY A 159 17.59 -13.57 8.34
C GLY A 159 16.30 -13.77 9.12
N GLU A 160 15.78 -12.71 9.74
CA GLU A 160 14.51 -12.76 10.48
C GLU A 160 13.34 -13.23 9.61
N VAL A 161 13.25 -12.71 8.38
CA VAL A 161 12.20 -13.08 7.40
C VAL A 161 12.30 -14.56 7.03
N ILE A 162 13.51 -15.07 6.75
CA ILE A 162 13.74 -16.48 6.42
C ILE A 162 13.39 -17.38 7.61
N ASP A 163 13.87 -17.05 8.80
CA ASP A 163 13.63 -17.84 10.01
C ASP A 163 12.14 -17.88 10.36
N SER A 164 11.45 -16.77 10.22
CA SER A 164 10.00 -16.67 10.46
C SER A 164 9.22 -17.51 9.44
N TYR A 165 9.61 -17.47 8.17
CA TYR A 165 9.00 -18.30 7.13
C TYR A 165 9.21 -19.80 7.38
N LEU A 166 10.43 -20.21 7.73
CA LEU A 166 10.74 -21.62 7.98
C LEU A 166 9.98 -22.23 9.17
N LYS A 167 9.49 -21.40 10.08
CA LYS A 167 8.64 -21.82 11.20
C LYS A 167 7.17 -22.00 10.83
N LYS A 168 6.74 -21.53 9.65
CA LYS A 168 5.35 -21.67 9.21
C LYS A 168 5.06 -23.09 8.76
N GLU A 169 3.89 -23.61 9.16
CA GLU A 169 3.46 -24.97 8.80
C GLU A 169 3.03 -25.06 7.33
N ASP A 170 2.47 -23.99 6.78
CA ASP A 170 1.93 -23.87 5.43
C ASP A 170 2.96 -23.43 4.37
N ARG A 171 4.26 -23.45 4.73
CA ARG A 171 5.36 -23.09 3.81
C ARG A 171 5.44 -24.02 2.60
N ASN A 172 5.66 -23.44 1.43
CA ASN A 172 5.84 -24.18 0.18
C ASN A 172 7.28 -24.04 -0.35
N ILE A 173 8.15 -24.94 0.07
CA ILE A 173 9.58 -24.92 -0.31
C ILE A 173 9.79 -25.12 -1.81
N SER A 174 8.93 -25.92 -2.47
CA SER A 174 9.01 -26.13 -3.92
C SER A 174 8.73 -24.86 -4.69
N LEU A 175 7.69 -24.11 -4.29
CA LEU A 175 7.34 -22.83 -4.89
C LEU A 175 8.40 -21.75 -4.60
N LEU A 176 8.92 -21.73 -3.36
CA LEU A 176 10.04 -20.86 -3.00
C LEU A 176 11.24 -21.07 -3.91
N HIS A 177 11.61 -22.33 -4.16
CA HIS A 177 12.72 -22.67 -5.04
C HIS A 177 12.47 -22.25 -6.49
N GLU A 178 11.26 -22.46 -7.00
CA GLU A 178 10.86 -22.01 -8.33
C GLU A 178 11.01 -20.48 -8.49
N TYR A 179 10.51 -19.73 -7.51
CA TYR A 179 10.63 -18.27 -7.53
C TYR A 179 12.08 -17.79 -7.38
N ALA A 180 12.86 -18.45 -6.55
CA ALA A 180 14.29 -18.13 -6.41
C ALA A 180 15.04 -18.30 -7.73
N LEU A 181 14.80 -19.39 -8.47
CA LEU A 181 15.37 -19.59 -9.80
C LEU A 181 14.92 -18.52 -10.80
N SER A 182 13.63 -18.21 -10.82
CA SER A 182 13.09 -17.16 -11.70
C SER A 182 13.73 -15.79 -11.43
N LEU A 183 13.98 -15.44 -10.17
CA LEU A 183 14.58 -14.16 -9.79
C LEU A 183 16.08 -14.06 -10.05
N ILE A 184 16.80 -15.18 -10.13
CA ILE A 184 18.23 -15.22 -10.49
C ILE A 184 18.40 -14.98 -11.99
N HIS A 185 17.48 -15.46 -12.82
CA HIS A 185 17.57 -15.37 -14.27
C HIS A 185 17.03 -14.06 -14.87
N ILE A 186 16.41 -13.17 -14.08
CA ILE A 186 15.90 -11.86 -14.45
C ILE A 186 16.82 -10.76 -13.92
#